data_5aa54cb1ba7a1fb224a67efbb2f2efbe
#
_entry.id   5aa54cb1ba7a1fb224a67efbb2f2efbe
#
_cell.length_a   1.000
_cell.length_b   1.000
_cell.length_c   1.000
_cell.angle_alpha   90.00
_cell.angle_beta   90.00
_cell.angle_gamma   90.00
#
_symmetry.space_group_name_H-M   'P 1'
#
loop_
_entity.id
_entity.type
_entity.pdbx_description
1 polymer ?
#
loop_
_entity_poly.entity_id
_entity_poly.type
_entity_poly.pdbx_seq_one_letter_code
_entity_poly.pdbx_strand_id
1 'polypeptide(L)'
;MAVAPDGPVGAAFLDEVRMRHPRLRLQAVSARFVLSETHAKKILALSVESDRLGILLANRIETDILMRFALTSQISVAIRDAGIGPSSRDIFILIAMGTARDLVLLHKDLEPLLTEPFASDRAPFLKRKFHITHRAIDATASSAPLEDILVERAAVLGASIRPPPSA
;
A
#
# COMPACT_ATOMS: atom_id res chain seq x y z
N MET A 1 1.83 4.11 9.37
CA MET A 1 3.09 4.44 10.09
C MET A 1 4.28 3.90 9.33
N ALA A 2 5.42 4.58 9.32
CA ALA A 2 6.65 4.07 8.73
C ALA A 2 7.48 3.33 9.79
N VAL A 3 8.03 2.20 9.41
CA VAL A 3 8.83 1.33 10.28
C VAL A 3 10.19 1.11 9.66
N ALA A 4 11.24 1.44 10.42
CA ALA A 4 12.63 1.16 10.09
C ALA A 4 13.16 0.15 11.11
N PRO A 5 13.33 -1.10 10.73
CA PRO A 5 13.78 -2.12 11.66
C PRO A 5 15.30 -2.05 11.88
N ASP A 6 15.75 -2.40 13.08
CA ASP A 6 17.17 -2.46 13.46
C ASP A 6 17.96 -3.61 12.80
N GLY A 7 17.28 -4.43 11.96
CA GLY A 7 17.89 -5.59 11.30
C GLY A 7 17.13 -6.00 10.03
N PRO A 8 17.57 -7.08 9.34
CA PRO A 8 16.84 -7.59 8.19
C PRO A 8 15.45 -8.07 8.64
N VAL A 9 14.41 -7.41 8.13
CA VAL A 9 13.01 -7.75 8.41
C VAL A 9 12.40 -8.30 7.15
N GLY A 10 11.80 -9.41 7.29
CA GLY A 10 11.03 -10.03 6.24
C GLY A 10 9.58 -10.24 6.63
N ALA A 11 8.92 -11.14 5.93
CA ALA A 11 7.56 -11.57 6.23
C ALA A 11 7.41 -12.02 7.71
N ALA A 12 8.48 -12.59 8.31
CA ALA A 12 8.48 -13.06 9.70
C ALA A 12 8.16 -11.93 10.70
N PHE A 13 8.66 -10.71 10.50
CA PHE A 13 8.30 -9.58 11.35
C PHE A 13 6.80 -9.28 11.29
N LEU A 14 6.24 -9.22 10.08
CA LEU A 14 4.82 -8.94 9.91
C LEU A 14 3.96 -10.02 10.56
N ASP A 15 4.38 -11.28 10.48
CA ASP A 15 3.68 -12.40 11.10
C ASP A 15 3.77 -12.34 12.64
N GLU A 16 4.91 -11.93 13.19
CA GLU A 16 5.07 -11.68 14.62
C GLU A 16 4.15 -10.55 15.11
N VAL A 17 4.10 -9.42 14.39
CA VAL A 17 3.19 -8.32 14.71
C VAL A 17 1.72 -8.76 14.62
N ARG A 18 1.36 -9.57 13.63
CA ARG A 18 0.02 -10.15 13.49
C ARG A 18 -0.34 -11.06 14.67
N MET A 19 0.60 -11.88 15.15
CA MET A 19 0.38 -12.73 16.32
C MET A 19 0.14 -11.92 17.58
N ARG A 20 0.86 -10.81 17.77
CA ARG A 20 0.66 -9.91 18.92
C ARG A 20 -0.62 -9.08 18.84
N HIS A 21 -1.07 -8.78 17.61
CA HIS A 21 -2.26 -7.95 17.33
C HIS A 21 -3.29 -8.66 16.44
N PRO A 22 -3.87 -9.80 16.88
CA PRO A 22 -4.71 -10.66 16.03
C PRO A 22 -6.05 -10.03 15.60
N ARG A 23 -6.44 -8.91 16.23
CA ARG A 23 -7.66 -8.17 15.86
C ARG A 23 -7.44 -7.14 14.78
N LEU A 24 -6.18 -6.88 14.41
CA LEU A 24 -5.84 -5.93 13.36
C LEU A 24 -5.64 -6.64 12.03
N ARG A 25 -6.11 -6.02 10.96
CA ARG A 25 -5.69 -6.35 9.60
C ARG A 25 -4.46 -5.52 9.27
N LEU A 26 -3.35 -6.18 8.96
CA LEU A 26 -2.03 -5.56 8.80
C LEU A 26 -1.44 -5.88 7.44
N GLN A 27 -0.98 -4.84 6.74
CA GLN A 27 -0.20 -4.99 5.52
C GLN A 27 1.02 -4.08 5.55
N ALA A 28 2.18 -4.65 5.26
CA ALA A 28 3.40 -3.89 5.07
C ALA A 28 3.66 -3.68 3.57
N VAL A 29 3.97 -2.43 3.21
CA VAL A 29 4.25 -2.00 1.84
C VAL A 29 5.61 -1.32 1.82
N SER A 30 6.49 -1.69 0.88
CA SER A 30 7.76 -0.98 0.70
C SER A 30 7.51 0.52 0.56
N ALA A 31 8.19 1.31 1.37
CA ALA A 31 7.99 2.76 1.41
C ALA A 31 8.19 3.43 0.04
N ARG A 32 8.95 2.81 -0.86
CA ARG A 32 9.18 3.30 -2.24
C ARG A 32 7.90 3.38 -3.07
N PHE A 33 6.88 2.56 -2.74
CA PHE A 33 5.60 2.51 -3.45
C PHE A 33 4.54 3.45 -2.86
N VAL A 34 4.84 4.14 -1.77
CA VAL A 34 3.92 5.04 -1.09
C VAL A 34 4.40 6.48 -1.25
N LEU A 35 3.71 7.27 -2.10
CA LEU A 35 4.11 8.64 -2.44
C LEU A 35 3.97 9.58 -1.23
N SER A 36 2.82 9.52 -0.56
CA SER A 36 2.44 10.41 0.53
C SER A 36 1.48 9.71 1.50
N GLU A 37 1.20 10.32 2.64
CA GLU A 37 0.16 9.86 3.54
C GLU A 37 -1.23 9.90 2.89
N THR A 38 -1.50 10.96 2.11
CA THR A 38 -2.75 11.10 1.37
C THR A 38 -2.91 9.99 0.32
N HIS A 39 -1.84 9.67 -0.41
CA HIS A 39 -1.81 8.51 -1.32
C HIS A 39 -2.18 7.22 -0.58
N ALA A 40 -1.54 6.97 0.58
CA ALA A 40 -1.83 5.77 1.38
C ALA A 40 -3.30 5.71 1.83
N LYS A 41 -3.85 6.83 2.30
CA LYS A 41 -5.26 6.94 2.72
C LYS A 41 -6.23 6.69 1.56
N LYS A 42 -5.96 7.25 0.38
CA LYS A 42 -6.79 7.05 -0.83
C LYS A 42 -6.79 5.59 -1.27
N ILE A 43 -5.63 4.93 -1.32
CA ILE A 43 -5.54 3.49 -1.65
C ILE A 43 -6.28 2.64 -0.62
N LEU A 44 -6.11 2.93 0.67
CA LEU A 44 -6.84 2.22 1.73
C LEU A 44 -8.36 2.38 1.57
N ALA A 45 -8.83 3.60 1.30
CA ALA A 45 -10.25 3.86 1.08
C ALA A 45 -10.82 3.07 -0.12
N LEU A 46 -10.06 2.98 -1.23
CA LEU A 46 -10.44 2.15 -2.38
C LEU A 46 -10.57 0.67 -2.00
N SER A 47 -9.61 0.14 -1.23
CA SER A 47 -9.65 -1.26 -0.81
C SER A 47 -10.79 -1.55 0.16
N VAL A 48 -11.06 -0.65 1.11
CA VAL A 48 -12.18 -0.78 2.06
C VAL A 48 -13.52 -0.75 1.32
N GLU A 49 -13.69 0.16 0.37
CA GLU A 49 -14.91 0.23 -0.44
C GLU A 49 -15.07 -1.01 -1.33
N SER A 50 -13.97 -1.51 -1.91
CA SER A 50 -13.98 -2.75 -2.69
C SER A 50 -14.33 -3.98 -1.85
N ASP A 51 -13.87 -4.04 -0.59
CA ASP A 51 -14.25 -5.11 0.37
C ASP A 51 -15.76 -5.05 0.66
N ARG A 52 -16.27 -3.85 0.94
CA ARG A 52 -17.70 -3.61 1.18
C ARG A 52 -18.59 -4.04 0.01
N LEU A 53 -18.11 -3.81 -1.21
CA LEU A 53 -18.82 -4.15 -2.46
C LEU A 53 -18.58 -5.59 -2.94
N GLY A 54 -17.70 -6.35 -2.28
CA GLY A 54 -17.34 -7.71 -2.71
C GLY A 54 -16.58 -7.77 -4.04
N ILE A 55 -15.80 -6.72 -4.36
CA ILE A 55 -15.06 -6.57 -5.62
C ILE A 55 -13.55 -6.42 -5.42
N LEU A 56 -13.00 -6.97 -4.35
CA LEU A 56 -11.55 -7.01 -4.13
C LEU A 56 -10.81 -7.66 -5.32
N LEU A 57 -9.58 -7.22 -5.56
CA LEU A 57 -8.65 -7.84 -6.52
C LEU A 57 -8.16 -9.22 -6.06
N ALA A 58 -8.26 -9.51 -4.76
CA ALA A 58 -7.85 -10.75 -4.13
C ALA A 58 -8.82 -11.13 -3.00
N ASN A 59 -8.66 -12.35 -2.44
CA ASN A 59 -9.53 -12.85 -1.37
C ASN A 59 -9.38 -12.10 -0.02
N ARG A 60 -8.34 -11.29 0.12
CA ARG A 60 -8.04 -10.55 1.36
C ARG A 60 -7.77 -9.10 1.03
N ILE A 61 -8.30 -8.19 1.85
CA ILE A 61 -8.08 -6.75 1.71
C ILE A 61 -6.60 -6.36 1.83
N GLU A 62 -5.82 -7.08 2.65
CA GLU A 62 -4.38 -6.85 2.80
C GLU A 62 -3.64 -7.08 1.47
N THR A 63 -4.04 -8.12 0.74
CA THR A 63 -3.47 -8.42 -0.58
C THR A 63 -3.96 -7.42 -1.63
N ASP A 64 -5.24 -7.03 -1.59
CA ASP A 64 -5.79 -5.99 -2.47
C ASP A 64 -5.03 -4.67 -2.32
N ILE A 65 -4.77 -4.23 -1.08
CA ILE A 65 -3.98 -3.03 -0.78
C ILE A 65 -2.61 -3.12 -1.45
N LEU A 66 -1.91 -4.25 -1.29
CA LEU A 66 -0.58 -4.44 -1.87
C LEU A 66 -0.60 -4.39 -3.41
N MET A 67 -1.61 -5.02 -4.02
CA MET A 67 -1.80 -5.03 -5.48
C MET A 67 -2.08 -3.61 -6.02
N ARG A 68 -2.85 -2.80 -5.29
CA ARG A 68 -3.13 -1.41 -5.67
C ARG A 68 -1.88 -0.53 -5.59
N PHE A 69 -1.05 -0.68 -4.56
CA PHE A 69 0.23 0.03 -4.50
C PHE A 69 1.20 -0.40 -5.60
N ALA A 70 1.20 -1.68 -5.95
CA ALA A 70 2.04 -2.21 -7.04
C ALA A 70 1.47 -1.95 -8.43
N LEU A 71 0.25 -1.41 -8.55
CA LEU A 71 -0.51 -1.22 -9.79
C LEU A 71 -0.52 -2.48 -10.66
N THR A 72 -0.81 -3.62 -10.06
CA THR A 72 -0.85 -4.92 -10.74
C THR A 72 -2.02 -5.79 -10.27
N SER A 73 -2.57 -6.58 -11.18
CA SER A 73 -3.57 -7.61 -10.88
C SER A 73 -2.94 -8.98 -10.54
N GLN A 74 -1.61 -9.08 -10.51
CA GLN A 74 -0.89 -10.32 -10.20
C GLN A 74 -0.33 -10.29 -8.78
N ILE A 75 -0.82 -11.17 -7.90
CA ILE A 75 -0.42 -11.25 -6.49
C ILE A 75 1.10 -11.46 -6.34
N SER A 76 1.69 -12.37 -7.13
CA SER A 76 3.13 -12.66 -7.07
C SER A 76 3.98 -11.45 -7.44
N VAL A 77 3.55 -10.65 -8.41
CA VAL A 77 4.22 -9.40 -8.79
C VAL A 77 4.08 -8.36 -7.68
N ALA A 78 2.90 -8.22 -7.09
CA ALA A 78 2.67 -7.28 -5.99
C ALA A 78 3.56 -7.61 -4.78
N ILE A 79 3.64 -8.88 -4.38
CA ILE A 79 4.48 -9.34 -3.26
C ILE A 79 5.96 -9.08 -3.55
N ARG A 80 6.44 -9.42 -4.75
CA ARG A 80 7.84 -9.24 -5.14
C ARG A 80 8.25 -7.77 -5.18
N ASP A 81 7.38 -6.91 -5.74
CA ASP A 81 7.72 -5.52 -6.06
C ASP A 81 7.46 -4.57 -4.88
N ALA A 82 6.28 -4.65 -4.29
CA ALA A 82 5.80 -3.74 -3.24
C ALA A 82 5.75 -4.37 -1.84
N GLY A 83 5.93 -5.69 -1.72
CA GLY A 83 6.01 -6.38 -0.43
C GLY A 83 7.36 -6.16 0.27
N ILE A 84 7.45 -6.68 1.50
CA ILE A 84 8.71 -6.73 2.24
C ILE A 84 9.42 -8.04 1.88
N GLY A 85 10.62 -7.93 1.29
CA GLY A 85 11.45 -9.08 0.99
C GLY A 85 12.00 -9.77 2.25
N PRO A 86 12.46 -11.03 2.14
CA PRO A 86 12.91 -11.83 3.30
C PRO A 86 14.14 -11.31 4.02
N SER A 87 14.86 -10.36 3.44
CA SER A 87 16.07 -9.76 4.02
C SER A 87 16.09 -8.24 3.81
N SER A 88 14.91 -7.62 3.66
CA SER A 88 14.82 -6.19 3.44
C SER A 88 15.26 -5.44 4.70
N ARG A 89 16.17 -4.48 4.53
CA ARG A 89 16.48 -3.44 5.51
C ARG A 89 15.80 -2.13 5.16
N ASP A 90 14.94 -2.15 4.15
CA ASP A 90 14.28 -0.96 3.65
C ASP A 90 13.16 -0.55 4.60
N ILE A 91 12.96 0.75 4.70
CA ILE A 91 11.79 1.32 5.37
C ILE A 91 10.53 0.82 4.68
N PHE A 92 9.55 0.43 5.44
CA PHE A 92 8.22 0.07 4.94
C PHE A 92 7.12 0.87 5.64
N ILE A 93 6.01 1.01 4.96
CA ILE A 93 4.80 1.60 5.51
C ILE A 93 3.90 0.47 6.00
N LEU A 94 3.64 0.44 7.31
CA LEU A 94 2.67 -0.46 7.89
C LEU A 94 1.29 0.18 7.84
N ILE A 95 0.37 -0.47 7.14
CA ILE A 95 -1.04 -0.12 7.05
C ILE A 95 -1.79 -1.04 8.01
N ALA A 96 -2.54 -0.44 8.92
CA ALA A 96 -3.29 -1.16 9.95
C ALA A 96 -4.75 -0.72 9.95
N MET A 97 -5.66 -1.69 10.08
CA MET A 97 -7.09 -1.47 10.19
C MET A 97 -7.64 -2.22 11.39
N GLY A 98 -8.45 -1.53 12.20
CA GLY A 98 -9.07 -2.09 13.39
C GLY A 98 -9.70 -1.03 14.27
N THR A 99 -9.97 -1.36 15.54
CA THR A 99 -10.51 -0.38 16.50
C THR A 99 -9.47 0.66 16.90
N ALA A 100 -9.89 1.85 17.30
CA ALA A 100 -8.99 2.90 17.78
C ALA A 100 -8.10 2.40 18.93
N ARG A 101 -8.65 1.58 19.83
CA ARG A 101 -7.92 0.97 20.97
C ARG A 101 -6.79 0.06 20.46
N ASP A 102 -7.08 -0.83 19.54
CA ASP A 102 -6.10 -1.79 19.02
C ASP A 102 -5.01 -1.07 18.21
N LEU A 103 -5.36 -0.01 17.48
CA LEU A 103 -4.40 0.84 16.75
C LEU A 103 -3.45 1.60 17.70
N VAL A 104 -3.95 2.10 18.84
CA VAL A 104 -3.11 2.74 19.86
C VAL A 104 -2.14 1.73 20.48
N LEU A 105 -2.59 0.50 20.76
CA LEU A 105 -1.71 -0.55 21.28
C LEU A 105 -0.62 -0.93 20.27
N LEU A 106 -0.98 -1.08 18.99
CA LEU A 106 0.00 -1.32 17.92
C LEU A 106 1.02 -0.18 17.83
N HIS A 107 0.57 1.08 17.88
CA HIS A 107 1.47 2.24 17.82
C HIS A 107 2.50 2.22 18.95
N LYS A 108 2.06 1.98 20.19
CA LYS A 108 2.95 1.88 21.36
C LYS A 108 3.95 0.73 21.25
N ASP A 109 3.51 -0.42 20.73
CA ASP A 109 4.33 -1.60 20.56
C ASP A 109 5.45 -1.37 19.51
N LEU A 110 5.15 -0.60 18.47
CA LEU A 110 6.10 -0.31 17.39
C LEU A 110 6.85 1.02 17.56
N GLU A 111 6.57 1.80 18.61
CA GLU A 111 7.15 3.13 18.83
C GLU A 111 8.68 3.16 18.69
N PRO A 112 9.45 2.19 19.22
CA PRO A 112 10.91 2.17 19.09
C PRO A 112 11.41 2.00 17.63
N LEU A 113 10.56 1.49 16.74
CA LEU A 113 10.88 1.20 15.34
C LEU A 113 10.30 2.26 14.37
N LEU A 114 9.57 3.25 14.89
CA LEU A 114 8.96 4.27 14.05
C LEU A 114 9.99 5.25 13.54
N THR A 115 9.83 5.67 12.29
CA THR A 115 10.69 6.66 11.63
C THR A 115 9.86 7.63 10.79
N GLU A 116 10.51 8.69 10.31
CA GLU A 116 9.90 9.66 9.41
C GLU A 116 9.47 8.96 8.09
N PRO A 117 8.16 8.92 7.80
CA PRO A 117 7.64 8.10 6.71
C PRO A 117 8.02 8.62 5.33
N PHE A 118 8.27 9.91 5.17
CA PHE A 118 8.40 10.56 3.86
C PHE A 118 9.67 11.44 3.73
N ALA A 119 10.76 11.05 4.39
CA ALA A 119 12.03 11.78 4.37
C ALA A 119 12.71 11.82 3.00
N SER A 120 12.38 10.90 2.08
CA SER A 120 12.94 10.86 0.72
C SER A 120 11.87 11.08 -0.34
N ASP A 121 12.23 11.80 -1.42
CA ASP A 121 11.35 11.96 -2.58
C ASP A 121 11.23 10.66 -3.38
N ARG A 122 10.03 10.13 -3.46
CA ARG A 122 9.70 8.87 -4.16
C ARG A 122 9.11 9.08 -5.54
N ALA A 123 8.78 10.33 -5.89
CA ALA A 123 8.17 10.64 -7.18
C ALA A 123 9.01 10.19 -8.38
N PRO A 124 10.35 10.37 -8.42
CA PRO A 124 11.15 9.89 -9.55
C PRO A 124 11.10 8.37 -9.73
N PHE A 125 11.10 7.62 -8.62
CA PHE A 125 10.98 6.17 -8.66
C PHE A 125 9.61 5.75 -9.22
N LEU A 126 8.52 6.30 -8.69
CA LEU A 126 7.16 5.95 -9.09
C LEU A 126 6.86 6.31 -10.53
N LYS A 127 7.34 7.49 -11.00
CA LYS A 127 7.23 7.88 -12.41
C LYS A 127 7.89 6.87 -13.34
N ARG A 128 9.12 6.44 -13.04
CA ARG A 128 9.82 5.42 -13.84
C ARG A 128 9.15 4.06 -13.76
N LYS A 129 8.83 3.60 -12.54
CA LYS A 129 8.24 2.28 -12.30
C LYS A 129 6.92 2.09 -13.04
N PHE A 130 6.10 3.14 -13.08
CA PHE A 130 4.77 3.09 -13.68
C PHE A 130 4.67 3.81 -15.02
N HIS A 131 5.80 4.19 -15.63
CA HIS A 131 5.85 4.85 -16.94
C HIS A 131 4.93 6.09 -17.01
N ILE A 132 4.95 6.93 -15.96
CA ILE A 132 4.19 8.18 -15.90
C ILE A 132 5.03 9.29 -16.52
N THR A 133 4.57 9.81 -17.68
CA THR A 133 5.27 10.85 -18.43
C THR A 133 4.96 12.26 -17.89
N HIS A 134 5.84 13.23 -18.18
CA HIS A 134 5.56 14.64 -17.89
C HIS A 134 4.25 15.09 -18.55
N ARG A 135 4.00 14.70 -19.80
CA ARG A 135 2.77 15.02 -20.51
C ARG A 135 1.51 14.54 -19.76
N ALA A 136 1.55 13.36 -19.16
CA ALA A 136 0.43 12.86 -18.36
C ALA A 136 0.21 13.70 -17.09
N ILE A 137 1.29 14.14 -16.44
CA ILE A 137 1.23 15.01 -15.28
C ILE A 137 0.67 16.38 -15.65
N ASP A 138 1.17 16.98 -16.72
CA ASP A 138 0.76 18.30 -17.17
C ASP A 138 -0.69 18.34 -17.67
N ALA A 139 -1.20 17.20 -18.19
CA ALA A 139 -2.59 17.04 -18.64
C ALA A 139 -3.58 16.83 -17.47
N THR A 140 -3.08 16.55 -16.26
CA THR A 140 -3.93 16.30 -15.09
C THR A 140 -4.20 17.61 -14.37
N ALA A 141 -5.45 18.10 -14.44
CA ALA A 141 -5.88 19.34 -13.76
C ALA A 141 -6.09 19.10 -12.26
N SER A 142 -4.99 19.04 -11.50
CA SER A 142 -5.01 18.75 -10.07
C SER A 142 -3.84 19.43 -9.37
N SER A 143 -3.97 19.71 -8.06
CA SER A 143 -2.88 20.17 -7.20
C SER A 143 -1.87 19.05 -6.85
N ALA A 144 -2.24 17.80 -7.06
CA ALA A 144 -1.40 16.62 -6.78
C ALA A 144 -1.45 15.60 -7.93
N PRO A 145 -1.06 15.98 -9.17
CA PRO A 145 -1.33 15.21 -10.38
C PRO A 145 -0.73 13.80 -10.37
N LEU A 146 0.48 13.61 -9.84
CA LEU A 146 1.10 12.29 -9.75
C LEU A 146 0.30 11.37 -8.81
N GLU A 147 -0.16 11.90 -7.67
CA GLU A 147 -0.94 11.14 -6.72
C GLU A 147 -2.27 10.68 -7.33
N ASP A 148 -2.96 11.60 -8.00
CA ASP A 148 -4.25 11.31 -8.61
C ASP A 148 -4.13 10.28 -9.74
N ILE A 149 -3.08 10.35 -10.59
CA ILE A 149 -2.79 9.33 -11.60
C ILE A 149 -2.57 7.95 -10.96
N LEU A 150 -1.81 7.88 -9.86
CA LEU A 150 -1.56 6.62 -9.16
C LEU A 150 -2.85 6.03 -8.60
N VAL A 151 -3.68 6.86 -7.95
CA VAL A 151 -4.95 6.45 -7.36
C VAL A 151 -5.96 6.03 -8.43
N GLU A 152 -6.07 6.77 -9.53
CA GLU A 152 -6.93 6.43 -10.66
C GLU A 152 -6.55 5.08 -11.25
N ARG A 153 -5.26 4.86 -11.53
CA ARG A 153 -4.77 3.55 -12.03
C ARG A 153 -5.07 2.41 -11.07
N ALA A 154 -4.92 2.65 -9.76
CA ALA A 154 -5.27 1.66 -8.75
C ALA A 154 -6.79 1.37 -8.71
N ALA A 155 -7.62 2.37 -8.95
CA ALA A 155 -9.08 2.21 -8.98
C ALA A 155 -9.54 1.36 -10.18
N VAL A 156 -8.96 1.57 -11.35
CA VAL A 156 -9.38 0.86 -12.58
C VAL A 156 -8.83 -0.56 -12.70
N LEU A 157 -7.90 -1.00 -11.84
CA LEU A 157 -7.40 -2.38 -11.85
C LEU A 157 -8.52 -3.41 -11.77
N GLY A 158 -9.55 -3.15 -10.95
CA GLY A 158 -10.71 -4.04 -10.79
C GLY A 158 -11.59 -4.11 -12.03
N ALA A 159 -11.69 -3.04 -12.80
CA ALA A 159 -12.49 -2.98 -14.01
C ALA A 159 -11.95 -3.90 -15.12
N SER A 160 -10.63 -4.13 -15.16
CA SER A 160 -9.98 -4.99 -16.15
C SER A 160 -10.16 -6.50 -15.85
N ILE A 161 -10.61 -6.87 -14.67
CA ILE A 161 -10.75 -8.28 -14.23
C ILE A 161 -12.20 -8.76 -14.39
N ARG A 162 -13.17 -7.85 -14.42
CA ARG A 162 -14.60 -8.20 -14.48
C ARG A 162 -15.10 -8.06 -15.91
N PRO A 163 -15.63 -9.13 -16.56
CA PRO A 163 -16.34 -8.98 -17.80
C PRO A 163 -17.56 -8.06 -17.61
N PRO A 164 -17.96 -7.27 -18.62
CA PRO A 164 -19.15 -6.45 -18.53
C PRO A 164 -20.35 -7.34 -18.18
N PRO A 165 -21.33 -6.85 -17.41
CA PRO A 165 -22.55 -7.60 -17.16
C PRO A 165 -23.16 -7.97 -18.49
N SER A 166 -23.43 -9.27 -18.66
CA SER A 166 -24.18 -9.77 -19.81
C SER A 166 -25.56 -9.06 -19.85
N ALA A 167 -25.82 -8.36 -20.93
CA ALA A 167 -27.08 -7.71 -21.22
C ALA A 167 -28.23 -8.72 -21.35
#